data_c6ce6dd198f3f8f1e4ca80ade7d70989
#
_entry.id   c6ce6dd198f3f8f1e4ca80ade7d70989
#
_cell.length_a   1.000
_cell.length_b   1.000
_cell.length_c   1.000
_cell.angle_alpha   90.00
_cell.angle_beta   90.00
_cell.angle_gamma   90.00
#
_symmetry.space_group_name_H-M   'P 1'
#
loop_
_entity.id
_entity.type
_entity.pdbx_description
1 polymer ?
#
loop_
_entity_poly.entity_id
_entity_poly.type
_entity_poly.pdbx_seq_one_letter_code
_entity_poly.pdbx_strand_id
1 'polypeptide(L)'
;NRIDPMLNASPELKRRYHESDSSVSELQFDGMYLVIVGSNSPSQLASRPIRNLFLDEVDKYPGASKKESDPISLATERTKTFRNRKIFKTSTPTLKTGHIWKAMEAADQIRHYFVPCPHCGEYIELVWQQVKFPNEDGMTYADRAEFAVYECQNCHGIITDRHKPEMLRHGEWRTVEEKTQFPRKVAFWINTLYSPFVRFSEMVKAFLTSKDDPDLFQNFTNSWLAEPWEDTKLKTNADLVLERQT
;
A
#
# COMPACT_ATOMS: atom_id res chain seq x y z
N ASN A 1 -17.78 11.89 -9.76
CA ASN A 1 -17.63 11.57 -8.34
C ASN A 1 -17.62 10.04 -8.18
N ARG A 2 -16.64 9.48 -7.44
CA ARG A 2 -16.54 8.03 -7.17
C ARG A 2 -17.38 7.60 -5.96
N ILE A 3 -17.77 8.55 -5.13
CA ILE A 3 -18.52 8.28 -3.89
C ILE A 3 -19.99 8.04 -4.17
N ASP A 4 -20.59 8.75 -5.15
CA ASP A 4 -22.00 8.60 -5.47
C ASP A 4 -22.41 7.16 -5.85
N PRO A 5 -21.67 6.43 -6.69
CA PRO A 5 -21.99 5.03 -6.96
C PRO A 5 -21.94 4.15 -5.70
N MET A 6 -20.99 4.41 -4.79
CA MET A 6 -20.87 3.68 -3.52
C MET A 6 -22.05 3.99 -2.59
N LEU A 7 -22.46 5.24 -2.48
CA LEU A 7 -23.63 5.65 -1.70
C LEU A 7 -24.90 4.99 -2.25
N ASN A 8 -25.07 5.01 -3.57
CA ASN A 8 -26.23 4.41 -4.22
C ASN A 8 -26.28 2.88 -4.12
N ALA A 9 -25.12 2.21 -4.06
CA ALA A 9 -25.01 0.76 -3.91
C ALA A 9 -25.25 0.29 -2.47
N SER A 10 -25.23 1.18 -1.47
CA SER A 10 -25.42 0.86 -0.06
C SER A 10 -26.74 1.46 0.47
N PRO A 11 -27.81 0.65 0.65
CA PRO A 11 -29.09 1.15 1.17
C PRO A 11 -28.95 1.86 2.53
N GLU A 12 -28.07 1.39 3.40
CA GLU A 12 -27.84 1.99 4.72
C GLU A 12 -27.17 3.38 4.61
N LEU A 13 -26.17 3.54 3.75
CA LEU A 13 -25.54 4.84 3.54
C LEU A 13 -26.52 5.81 2.88
N LYS A 14 -27.26 5.33 1.87
CA LYS A 14 -28.27 6.14 1.16
C LYS A 14 -29.35 6.67 2.11
N ARG A 15 -29.80 5.84 3.06
CA ARG A 15 -30.81 6.23 4.05
C ARG A 15 -30.34 7.36 4.98
N ARG A 16 -29.03 7.43 5.26
CA ARG A 16 -28.42 8.43 6.14
C ARG A 16 -27.92 9.67 5.42
N TYR A 17 -27.86 9.63 4.10
CA TYR A 17 -27.28 10.70 3.29
C TYR A 17 -28.31 11.80 3.00
N HIS A 18 -27.92 13.06 3.23
CA HIS A 18 -28.73 14.24 2.97
C HIS A 18 -28.22 14.95 1.71
N GLU A 19 -28.77 14.58 0.56
CA GLU A 19 -28.34 15.10 -0.74
C GLU A 19 -28.53 16.61 -0.85
N SER A 20 -29.68 17.16 -0.35
CA SER A 20 -30.00 18.60 -0.38
C SER A 20 -28.98 19.45 0.39
N ASP A 21 -28.35 18.89 1.43
CA ASP A 21 -27.45 19.60 2.32
C ASP A 21 -25.97 19.32 1.97
N SER A 22 -25.73 18.57 0.90
CA SER A 22 -24.42 18.13 0.47
C SER A 22 -23.90 18.94 -0.72
N SER A 23 -22.57 18.99 -0.84
CA SER A 23 -21.85 19.54 -1.99
C SER A 23 -20.87 18.51 -2.54
N VAL A 24 -20.15 18.84 -3.62
CA VAL A 24 -19.12 17.96 -4.22
C VAL A 24 -17.99 17.59 -3.23
N SER A 25 -17.67 18.49 -2.30
CA SER A 25 -16.57 18.32 -1.35
C SER A 25 -17.01 18.12 0.11
N GLU A 26 -18.32 18.25 0.39
CA GLU A 26 -18.85 18.08 1.75
C GLU A 26 -20.16 17.30 1.68
N LEU A 27 -20.15 16.10 2.22
CA LEU A 27 -21.29 15.19 2.23
C LEU A 27 -21.86 15.10 3.65
N GLN A 28 -23.17 15.37 3.78
CA GLN A 28 -23.87 15.36 5.05
C GLN A 28 -24.60 14.03 5.27
N PHE A 29 -24.47 13.51 6.48
CA PHE A 29 -25.14 12.28 6.92
C PHE A 29 -25.73 12.47 8.33
N ASP A 30 -26.60 11.56 8.73
CA ASP A 30 -27.10 11.51 10.11
C ASP A 30 -25.93 11.45 11.12
N GLY A 31 -25.74 12.53 11.87
CA GLY A 31 -24.76 12.61 12.95
C GLY A 31 -23.29 12.70 12.52
N MET A 32 -23.00 12.82 11.23
CA MET A 32 -21.64 13.04 10.73
C MET A 32 -21.61 13.78 9.39
N TYR A 33 -20.46 14.33 9.08
CA TYR A 33 -20.16 14.86 7.75
C TYR A 33 -18.82 14.29 7.25
N LEU A 34 -18.69 14.14 5.94
CA LEU A 34 -17.46 13.79 5.25
C LEU A 34 -17.01 14.99 4.42
N VAL A 35 -15.78 15.45 4.64
CA VAL A 35 -15.18 16.54 3.84
C VAL A 35 -14.01 15.99 3.03
N ILE A 36 -13.96 16.34 1.76
CA ILE A 36 -12.89 15.98 0.83
C ILE A 36 -12.09 17.25 0.54
N VAL A 37 -10.79 17.21 0.87
CA VAL A 37 -9.89 18.36 0.76
C VAL A 37 -8.65 17.97 -0.03
N GLY A 38 -8.21 18.82 -0.95
CA GLY A 38 -6.94 18.65 -1.64
C GLY A 38 -5.75 18.99 -0.73
N SER A 39 -4.66 18.23 -0.82
CA SER A 39 -3.44 18.45 -0.05
C SER A 39 -2.77 19.81 -0.32
N ASN A 40 -3.11 20.47 -1.44
CA ASN A 40 -2.61 21.79 -1.81
C ASN A 40 -3.45 22.96 -1.24
N SER A 41 -4.39 22.70 -0.32
CA SER A 41 -5.30 23.71 0.23
C SER A 41 -5.10 23.89 1.74
N PRO A 42 -4.03 24.56 2.20
CA PRO A 42 -3.70 24.68 3.62
C PRO A 42 -4.82 25.28 4.47
N SER A 43 -5.51 26.30 3.96
CA SER A 43 -6.65 26.92 4.63
C SER A 43 -7.80 25.97 4.89
N GLN A 44 -8.11 25.09 3.94
CA GLN A 44 -9.15 24.07 4.12
C GLN A 44 -8.70 22.97 5.08
N LEU A 45 -7.43 22.52 5.00
CA LEU A 45 -6.86 21.57 5.93
C LEU A 45 -6.86 22.07 7.39
N ALA A 46 -6.77 23.39 7.58
CA ALA A 46 -6.74 24.03 8.90
C ALA A 46 -8.14 24.45 9.42
N SER A 47 -9.22 24.29 8.65
CA SER A 47 -10.48 25.00 8.91
C SER A 47 -11.39 24.36 9.97
N ARG A 48 -11.32 23.03 10.17
CA ARG A 48 -12.32 22.31 10.98
C ARG A 48 -11.72 21.26 11.91
N PRO A 49 -12.30 21.02 13.10
CA PRO A 49 -11.95 19.85 13.92
C PRO A 49 -12.40 18.55 13.24
N ILE A 50 -11.53 17.56 13.17
CA ILE A 50 -11.78 16.25 12.51
C ILE A 50 -11.46 15.13 13.49
N ARG A 51 -12.40 14.19 13.67
CA ARG A 51 -12.20 13.01 14.52
C ARG A 51 -11.49 11.88 13.80
N ASN A 52 -11.93 11.58 12.57
CA ASN A 52 -11.37 10.53 11.73
C ASN A 52 -10.73 11.20 10.51
N LEU A 53 -9.43 11.08 10.39
CA LEU A 53 -8.63 11.67 9.31
C LEU A 53 -8.10 10.56 8.41
N PHE A 54 -8.45 10.62 7.12
CA PHE A 54 -7.95 9.73 6.09
C PHE A 54 -7.05 10.54 5.15
N LEU A 55 -5.80 10.15 5.05
CA LEU A 55 -4.79 10.77 4.21
C LEU A 55 -4.39 9.76 3.13
N ASP A 56 -4.84 9.99 1.91
CA ASP A 56 -4.61 9.11 0.78
C ASP A 56 -3.46 9.62 -0.09
N GLU A 57 -2.62 8.72 -0.59
CA GLU A 57 -1.45 9.03 -1.43
C GLU A 57 -0.48 10.04 -0.79
N VAL A 58 -0.14 9.84 0.50
CA VAL A 58 0.67 10.80 1.27
C VAL A 58 2.05 11.08 0.68
N ASP A 59 2.64 10.15 -0.07
CA ASP A 59 3.93 10.36 -0.75
C ASP A 59 3.84 11.31 -1.95
N LYS A 60 2.61 11.63 -2.39
CA LYS A 60 2.35 12.62 -3.45
C LYS A 60 2.06 14.02 -2.90
N TYR A 61 2.00 14.19 -1.60
CA TYR A 61 1.71 15.48 -0.99
C TYR A 61 2.87 16.47 -1.19
N PRO A 62 2.57 17.76 -1.36
CA PRO A 62 3.61 18.78 -1.44
C PRO A 62 4.36 18.85 -0.11
N GLY A 63 5.65 19.17 -0.18
CA GLY A 63 6.46 19.45 1.00
C GLY A 63 6.01 20.71 1.74
N ALA A 64 6.56 20.92 2.93
CA ALA A 64 6.36 22.15 3.69
C ALA A 64 6.81 23.38 2.89
N SER A 65 6.05 24.47 2.95
CA SER A 65 6.41 25.74 2.36
C SER A 65 7.11 26.65 3.39
N LYS A 66 7.73 27.75 2.93
CA LYS A 66 8.32 28.75 3.85
C LYS A 66 7.30 29.39 4.80
N LYS A 67 6.01 29.32 4.49
CA LYS A 67 4.92 29.98 5.24
C LYS A 67 4.10 29.01 6.08
N GLU A 68 4.07 27.73 5.73
CA GLU A 68 3.17 26.76 6.35
C GLU A 68 3.83 25.39 6.50
N SER A 69 3.42 24.66 7.53
CA SER A 69 3.80 23.27 7.75
C SER A 69 3.30 22.37 6.62
N ASP A 70 3.84 21.15 6.55
CA ASP A 70 3.37 20.16 5.58
C ASP A 70 1.88 19.80 5.77
N PRO A 71 1.18 19.40 4.72
CA PRO A 71 -0.26 19.10 4.78
C PRO A 71 -0.66 18.05 5.81
N ILE A 72 0.20 17.04 6.04
CA ILE A 72 -0.06 15.96 7.00
C ILE A 72 -0.09 16.52 8.43
N SER A 73 0.87 17.37 8.75
CA SER A 73 0.95 18.05 10.05
C SER A 73 -0.25 18.96 10.25
N LEU A 74 -0.59 19.80 9.26
CA LEU A 74 -1.74 20.71 9.33
C LEU A 74 -3.06 19.97 9.59
N ALA A 75 -3.33 18.91 8.84
CA ALA A 75 -4.54 18.10 9.01
C ALA A 75 -4.54 17.35 10.36
N THR A 76 -3.39 16.83 10.78
CA THR A 76 -3.24 16.10 12.06
C THR A 76 -3.57 16.99 13.26
N GLU A 77 -3.16 18.28 13.24
CA GLU A 77 -3.48 19.24 14.29
C GLU A 77 -4.99 19.38 14.54
N ARG A 78 -5.81 19.24 13.50
CA ARG A 78 -7.29 19.32 13.59
C ARG A 78 -7.91 18.15 14.33
N THR A 79 -7.18 17.08 14.54
CA THR A 79 -7.69 15.90 15.28
C THR A 79 -7.51 16.01 16.79
N LYS A 80 -6.74 16.95 17.29
CA LYS A 80 -6.33 17.03 18.71
C LYS A 80 -7.47 17.26 19.70
N THR A 81 -8.58 17.85 19.24
CA THR A 81 -9.79 18.08 20.06
C THR A 81 -10.55 16.79 20.38
N PHE A 82 -10.26 15.70 19.67
CA PHE A 82 -10.95 14.42 19.86
C PHE A 82 -10.04 13.42 20.58
N ARG A 83 -10.46 12.95 21.75
CA ARG A 83 -9.74 11.94 22.54
C ARG A 83 -9.67 10.59 21.82
N ASN A 84 -10.72 10.22 21.12
CA ASN A 84 -10.87 8.95 20.36
C ASN A 84 -10.62 9.14 18.85
N ARG A 85 -9.74 10.08 18.47
CA ARG A 85 -9.38 10.31 17.08
C ARG A 85 -8.70 9.10 16.45
N LYS A 86 -8.90 8.96 15.13
CA LYS A 86 -8.18 8.01 14.30
C LYS A 86 -7.53 8.74 13.13
N ILE A 87 -6.29 8.40 12.83
CA ILE A 87 -5.55 8.91 11.67
C ILE A 87 -5.10 7.72 10.87
N PHE A 88 -5.52 7.66 9.61
CA PHE A 88 -5.18 6.62 8.68
C PHE A 88 -4.40 7.25 7.52
N LYS A 89 -3.23 6.70 7.21
CA LYS A 89 -2.37 7.12 6.10
C LYS A 89 -2.24 5.96 5.14
N THR A 90 -2.39 6.24 3.85
CA THR A 90 -2.17 5.24 2.80
C THR A 90 -1.37 5.87 1.66
N SER A 91 -0.49 5.11 1.07
CA SER A 91 0.26 5.48 -0.13
C SER A 91 1.01 4.29 -0.70
N THR A 92 1.24 4.29 -1.98
CA THR A 92 2.37 3.60 -2.60
C THR A 92 3.65 4.29 -2.14
N PRO A 93 4.66 3.57 -1.61
CA PRO A 93 5.91 4.19 -1.23
C PRO A 93 6.68 4.69 -2.47
N THR A 94 7.40 5.80 -2.31
CA THR A 94 8.28 6.31 -3.37
C THR A 94 9.75 6.07 -3.04
N LEU A 95 10.28 6.78 -2.07
CA LEU A 95 11.64 6.66 -1.55
C LEU A 95 11.60 6.33 -0.06
N LYS A 96 12.70 5.88 0.51
CA LYS A 96 12.83 5.71 1.97
C LYS A 96 12.63 7.03 2.73
N THR A 97 12.87 8.16 2.09
CA THR A 97 12.59 9.48 2.65
C THR A 97 11.13 9.92 2.51
N GLY A 98 10.29 9.15 1.84
CA GLY A 98 8.86 9.42 1.64
C GLY A 98 8.05 9.39 2.94
N HIS A 99 6.88 10.01 2.91
CA HIS A 99 6.03 10.14 4.09
C HIS A 99 5.50 8.80 4.61
N ILE A 100 5.11 7.90 3.69
CA ILE A 100 4.55 6.62 4.10
C ILE A 100 5.61 5.70 4.70
N TRP A 101 6.81 5.66 4.09
CA TRP A 101 7.90 4.84 4.60
C TRP A 101 8.39 5.31 5.96
N LYS A 102 8.61 6.62 6.12
CA LYS A 102 8.91 7.21 7.43
C LYS A 102 7.83 6.93 8.48
N ALA A 103 6.55 6.96 8.06
CA ALA A 103 5.46 6.63 8.98
C ALA A 103 5.49 5.16 9.40
N MET A 104 5.88 4.24 8.50
CA MET A 104 6.06 2.82 8.81
C MET A 104 7.25 2.61 9.74
N GLU A 105 8.41 3.21 9.46
CA GLU A 105 9.60 3.16 10.34
C GLU A 105 9.33 3.72 11.74
N ALA A 106 8.48 4.75 11.84
CA ALA A 106 8.08 5.36 13.11
C ALA A 106 6.87 4.67 13.78
N ALA A 107 6.38 3.57 13.23
CA ALA A 107 5.30 2.79 13.83
C ALA A 107 5.81 2.00 15.05
N ASP A 108 4.93 1.84 16.03
CA ASP A 108 5.18 1.06 17.24
C ASP A 108 5.11 -0.45 16.96
N GLN A 109 4.32 -0.82 15.93
CA GLN A 109 4.13 -2.19 15.49
C GLN A 109 3.96 -2.22 13.97
N ILE A 110 4.63 -3.20 13.32
CA ILE A 110 4.50 -3.46 11.89
C ILE A 110 3.87 -4.82 11.70
N ARG A 111 2.89 -4.89 10.80
CA ARG A 111 2.16 -6.11 10.48
C ARG A 111 2.21 -6.38 8.99
N HIS A 112 2.49 -7.65 8.67
CA HIS A 112 2.38 -8.19 7.31
C HIS A 112 1.20 -9.15 7.22
N TYR A 113 0.69 -9.36 6.01
CA TYR A 113 -0.43 -10.27 5.78
C TYR A 113 0.10 -11.65 5.41
N PHE A 114 -0.26 -12.64 6.22
CA PHE A 114 0.10 -14.04 6.01
C PHE A 114 -1.11 -14.82 5.52
N VAL A 115 -0.88 -15.75 4.60
CA VAL A 115 -1.93 -16.56 3.99
C VAL A 115 -1.58 -18.05 4.12
N PRO A 116 -2.57 -18.94 4.35
CA PRO A 116 -2.29 -20.37 4.44
C PRO A 116 -1.90 -20.94 3.07
N CYS A 117 -0.83 -21.72 3.03
CA CYS A 117 -0.45 -22.47 1.83
C CYS A 117 -1.50 -23.55 1.52
N PRO A 118 -1.99 -23.67 0.29
CA PRO A 118 -3.03 -24.65 -0.07
C PRO A 118 -2.55 -26.11 -0.02
N HIS A 119 -1.23 -26.35 0.07
CA HIS A 119 -0.62 -27.67 0.09
C HIS A 119 -0.28 -28.16 1.49
N CYS A 120 0.39 -27.32 2.31
CA CYS A 120 0.85 -27.72 3.64
C CYS A 120 0.10 -27.05 4.79
N GLY A 121 -0.75 -26.04 4.51
CA GLY A 121 -1.49 -25.30 5.54
C GLY A 121 -0.69 -24.26 6.32
N GLU A 122 0.65 -24.25 6.19
CA GLU A 122 1.49 -23.26 6.86
C GLU A 122 1.22 -21.85 6.37
N TYR A 123 1.23 -20.90 7.27
CA TYR A 123 1.03 -19.49 6.94
C TYR A 123 2.32 -18.88 6.39
N ILE A 124 2.25 -18.40 5.17
CA ILE A 124 3.35 -17.82 4.42
C ILE A 124 3.07 -16.35 4.07
N GLU A 125 4.10 -15.54 4.05
CA GLU A 125 4.08 -14.21 3.46
C GLU A 125 4.35 -14.32 1.95
N LEU A 126 3.57 -13.63 1.12
CA LEU A 126 3.79 -13.63 -0.33
C LEU A 126 4.88 -12.62 -0.69
N VAL A 127 6.03 -13.13 -1.11
CA VAL A 127 7.21 -12.34 -1.48
C VAL A 127 7.61 -12.59 -2.92
N TRP A 128 8.17 -11.58 -3.60
CA TRP A 128 8.52 -11.65 -5.01
C TRP A 128 9.50 -12.77 -5.35
N GLN A 129 10.45 -13.05 -4.48
CA GLN A 129 11.50 -14.06 -4.66
C GLN A 129 10.96 -15.48 -4.86
N GLN A 130 9.73 -15.71 -4.44
CA GLN A 130 9.04 -17.02 -4.57
C GLN A 130 8.22 -17.13 -5.86
N VAL A 131 8.11 -16.06 -6.65
CA VAL A 131 7.51 -16.14 -7.99
C VAL A 131 8.53 -16.79 -8.92
N LYS A 132 8.14 -17.92 -9.51
CA LYS A 132 8.97 -18.70 -10.44
C LYS A 132 8.40 -18.61 -11.84
N PHE A 133 9.31 -18.48 -12.80
CA PHE A 133 9.00 -18.46 -14.23
C PHE A 133 10.25 -18.91 -15.00
N PRO A 134 10.09 -19.48 -16.21
CA PRO A 134 11.23 -19.96 -17.00
C PRO A 134 12.14 -18.81 -17.43
N ASN A 135 13.44 -19.07 -17.47
CA ASN A 135 14.43 -18.13 -17.98
C ASN A 135 15.25 -18.81 -19.09
N GLU A 136 14.56 -19.37 -20.09
CA GLU A 136 15.16 -20.11 -21.20
C GLU A 136 15.44 -19.17 -22.39
N ASP A 137 16.55 -19.42 -23.09
CA ASP A 137 16.86 -18.67 -24.30
C ASP A 137 15.83 -18.93 -25.41
N GLY A 138 15.46 -17.87 -26.11
CA GLY A 138 14.48 -17.94 -27.19
C GLY A 138 13.02 -17.78 -26.78
N MET A 139 12.68 -17.80 -25.48
CA MET A 139 11.33 -17.49 -25.01
C MET A 139 11.10 -15.98 -24.98
N THR A 140 9.95 -15.54 -25.48
CA THR A 140 9.52 -14.12 -25.30
C THR A 140 9.16 -13.82 -23.85
N TYR A 141 9.11 -12.55 -23.47
CA TYR A 141 8.65 -12.14 -22.14
C TYR A 141 7.20 -12.58 -21.87
N ALA A 142 6.35 -12.59 -22.89
CA ALA A 142 4.99 -13.06 -22.78
C ALA A 142 4.94 -14.57 -22.49
N ASP A 143 5.72 -15.37 -23.23
CA ASP A 143 5.77 -16.82 -23.00
C ASP A 143 6.30 -17.16 -21.60
N ARG A 144 7.37 -16.49 -21.14
CA ARG A 144 7.91 -16.68 -19.79
C ARG A 144 6.86 -16.35 -18.73
N ALA A 145 6.09 -15.29 -18.93
CA ALA A 145 5.07 -14.84 -17.98
C ALA A 145 3.89 -15.83 -17.86
N GLU A 146 3.48 -16.47 -18.95
CA GLU A 146 2.37 -17.45 -18.91
C GLU A 146 2.64 -18.66 -18.01
N PHE A 147 3.92 -19.02 -17.80
CA PHE A 147 4.33 -20.10 -16.90
C PHE A 147 4.60 -19.63 -15.48
N ALA A 148 4.25 -18.38 -15.14
CA ALA A 148 4.47 -17.84 -13.81
C ALA A 148 3.65 -18.57 -12.75
N VAL A 149 4.32 -19.00 -11.70
CA VAL A 149 3.74 -19.66 -10.53
C VAL A 149 4.38 -19.11 -9.26
N TYR A 150 3.77 -19.38 -8.12
CA TYR A 150 4.38 -19.09 -6.83
C TYR A 150 4.79 -20.40 -6.15
N GLU A 151 6.00 -20.48 -5.64
CA GLU A 151 6.51 -21.63 -4.90
C GLU A 151 6.42 -21.37 -3.41
N CYS A 152 5.81 -22.27 -2.67
CA CYS A 152 5.71 -22.16 -1.21
C CYS A 152 7.11 -22.22 -0.57
N GLN A 153 7.43 -21.29 0.32
CA GLN A 153 8.72 -21.23 1.04
C GLN A 153 8.95 -22.47 1.92
N ASN A 154 7.86 -23.13 2.37
CA ASN A 154 7.93 -24.20 3.35
C ASN A 154 7.91 -25.59 2.71
N CYS A 155 6.97 -25.87 1.82
CA CYS A 155 6.79 -27.22 1.25
C CYS A 155 7.17 -27.32 -0.24
N HIS A 156 7.60 -26.23 -0.88
CA HIS A 156 7.90 -26.13 -2.32
C HIS A 156 6.72 -26.49 -3.24
N GLY A 157 5.50 -26.58 -2.69
CA GLY A 157 4.28 -26.81 -3.47
C GLY A 157 3.97 -25.62 -4.39
N ILE A 158 3.54 -25.93 -5.61
CA ILE A 158 3.25 -24.92 -6.65
C ILE A 158 1.87 -24.32 -6.42
N ILE A 159 1.84 -23.03 -6.22
CA ILE A 159 0.65 -22.21 -6.00
C ILE A 159 0.35 -21.44 -7.30
N THR A 160 -0.87 -21.53 -7.77
CA THR A 160 -1.37 -20.82 -8.96
C THR A 160 -2.38 -19.74 -8.56
N ASP A 161 -2.73 -18.86 -9.48
CA ASP A 161 -3.73 -17.80 -9.24
C ASP A 161 -5.10 -18.33 -8.78
N ARG A 162 -5.43 -19.58 -9.11
CA ARG A 162 -6.69 -20.23 -8.67
C ARG A 162 -6.77 -20.41 -7.15
N HIS A 163 -5.63 -20.53 -6.47
CA HIS A 163 -5.56 -20.70 -5.01
C HIS A 163 -5.72 -19.37 -4.27
N LYS A 164 -5.38 -18.22 -4.92
CA LYS A 164 -5.38 -16.90 -4.28
C LYS A 164 -6.67 -16.53 -3.55
N PRO A 165 -7.87 -16.67 -4.14
CA PRO A 165 -9.10 -16.24 -3.46
C PRO A 165 -9.32 -16.91 -2.11
N GLU A 166 -9.04 -18.22 -2.04
CA GLU A 166 -9.21 -18.98 -0.80
C GLU A 166 -8.10 -18.67 0.22
N MET A 167 -6.86 -18.59 -0.23
CA MET A 167 -5.72 -18.17 0.61
C MET A 167 -5.96 -16.79 1.23
N LEU A 168 -6.40 -15.82 0.42
CA LEU A 168 -6.66 -14.45 0.87
C LEU A 168 -7.83 -14.36 1.84
N ARG A 169 -8.87 -15.18 1.66
CA ARG A 169 -10.01 -15.22 2.56
C ARG A 169 -9.64 -15.69 3.98
N HIS A 170 -8.69 -16.61 4.08
CA HIS A 170 -8.22 -17.18 5.33
C HIS A 170 -6.90 -16.58 5.83
N GLY A 171 -6.44 -15.51 5.19
CA GLY A 171 -5.24 -14.80 5.63
C GLY A 171 -5.46 -13.99 6.91
N GLU A 172 -4.36 -13.67 7.56
CA GLU A 172 -4.36 -12.88 8.79
C GLU A 172 -3.18 -11.91 8.87
N TRP A 173 -3.40 -10.78 9.54
CA TRP A 173 -2.34 -9.83 9.85
C TRP A 173 -1.53 -10.31 11.04
N ARG A 174 -0.25 -10.56 10.84
CA ARG A 174 0.70 -10.94 11.91
C ARG A 174 1.70 -9.82 12.16
N THR A 175 2.05 -9.64 13.42
CA THR A 175 3.10 -8.71 13.83
C THR A 175 4.46 -9.29 13.45
N VAL A 176 5.22 -8.54 12.65
CA VAL A 176 6.60 -8.88 12.27
C VAL A 176 7.62 -8.06 13.04
N GLU A 177 7.23 -6.88 13.51
CA GLU A 177 8.07 -6.02 14.35
C GLU A 177 7.21 -5.35 15.43
N GLU A 178 7.68 -5.34 16.67
CA GLU A 178 7.04 -4.66 17.79
C GLU A 178 8.09 -3.92 18.62
N LYS A 179 7.91 -2.61 18.76
CA LYS A 179 8.85 -1.71 19.44
C LYS A 179 8.41 -1.34 20.86
N THR A 180 7.16 -1.63 21.23
CA THR A 180 6.58 -1.30 22.55
C THR A 180 5.46 -2.25 22.92
N GLN A 181 5.27 -2.49 24.21
CA GLN A 181 4.15 -3.31 24.73
C GLN A 181 2.78 -2.62 24.58
N PHE A 182 2.74 -1.32 24.29
CA PHE A 182 1.49 -0.55 24.18
C PHE A 182 1.45 0.19 22.82
N PRO A 183 1.33 -0.52 21.70
CA PRO A 183 1.37 0.09 20.37
C PRO A 183 0.17 1.02 20.16
N ARG A 184 0.44 2.24 19.76
CA ARG A 184 -0.55 3.26 19.36
C ARG A 184 -0.54 3.54 17.87
N LYS A 185 0.61 3.28 17.22
CA LYS A 185 0.81 3.43 15.78
C LYS A 185 1.10 2.07 15.20
N VAL A 186 0.21 1.60 14.34
CA VAL A 186 0.35 0.30 13.68
C VAL A 186 0.49 0.54 12.19
N ALA A 187 1.54 -0.01 11.58
CA ALA A 187 1.71 -0.04 10.15
C ALA A 187 1.29 -1.40 9.59
N PHE A 188 0.73 -1.37 8.38
CA PHE A 188 0.35 -2.54 7.62
C PHE A 188 1.03 -2.47 6.26
N TRP A 189 1.70 -3.54 5.86
CA TRP A 189 2.33 -3.64 4.56
C TRP A 189 1.73 -4.78 3.74
N ILE A 190 1.51 -4.51 2.46
CA ILE A 190 0.95 -5.46 1.50
C ILE A 190 1.43 -5.09 0.08
N ASN A 191 1.76 -6.09 -0.72
CA ASN A 191 2.18 -5.93 -2.12
C ASN A 191 1.12 -6.47 -3.11
N THR A 192 1.38 -6.34 -4.41
CA THR A 192 0.44 -6.74 -5.46
C THR A 192 0.21 -8.26 -5.54
N LEU A 193 1.09 -9.11 -4.99
CA LEU A 193 0.86 -10.56 -4.96
C LEU A 193 -0.44 -10.94 -4.24
N TYR A 194 -0.88 -10.10 -3.31
CA TYR A 194 -2.14 -10.28 -2.58
C TYR A 194 -3.38 -9.78 -3.34
N SER A 195 -3.22 -9.18 -4.53
CA SER A 195 -4.37 -8.74 -5.31
C SER A 195 -5.09 -9.92 -5.95
N PRO A 196 -6.40 -10.11 -5.72
CA PRO A 196 -7.18 -11.13 -6.42
C PRO A 196 -7.43 -10.77 -7.89
N PHE A 197 -7.16 -9.52 -8.29
CA PHE A 197 -7.40 -9.00 -9.63
C PHE A 197 -6.17 -9.07 -10.53
N VAL A 198 -4.98 -9.31 -9.97
CA VAL A 198 -3.71 -9.35 -10.69
C VAL A 198 -3.16 -10.78 -10.66
N ARG A 199 -2.80 -11.30 -11.83
CA ARG A 199 -2.21 -12.63 -11.97
C ARG A 199 -0.70 -12.59 -11.75
N PHE A 200 -0.11 -13.74 -11.39
CA PHE A 200 1.34 -13.88 -11.33
C PHE A 200 2.00 -13.58 -12.68
N SER A 201 1.35 -13.98 -13.78
CA SER A 201 1.81 -13.69 -15.15
C SER A 201 1.91 -12.20 -15.43
N GLU A 202 0.96 -11.40 -14.94
CA GLU A 202 0.99 -9.94 -15.14
C GLU A 202 2.14 -9.28 -14.36
N MET A 203 2.41 -9.75 -13.13
CA MET A 203 3.57 -9.28 -12.36
C MET A 203 4.89 -9.66 -13.03
N VAL A 204 5.04 -10.91 -13.51
CA VAL A 204 6.24 -11.33 -14.22
C VAL A 204 6.43 -10.53 -15.51
N LYS A 205 5.37 -10.29 -16.27
CA LYS A 205 5.44 -9.44 -17.46
C LYS A 205 5.87 -8.03 -17.13
N ALA A 206 5.31 -7.41 -16.09
CA ALA A 206 5.70 -6.08 -15.62
C ALA A 206 7.17 -6.04 -15.21
N PHE A 207 7.66 -7.04 -14.48
CA PHE A 207 9.06 -7.19 -14.11
C PHE A 207 9.98 -7.28 -15.34
N LEU A 208 9.69 -8.23 -16.26
CA LEU A 208 10.53 -8.48 -17.43
C LEU A 208 10.60 -7.27 -18.37
N THR A 209 9.54 -6.47 -18.46
CA THR A 209 9.52 -5.25 -19.27
C THR A 209 10.19 -4.07 -18.60
N SER A 210 10.38 -4.10 -17.29
CA SER A 210 10.95 -2.99 -16.50
C SER A 210 12.40 -3.20 -16.07
N LYS A 211 12.86 -4.45 -15.93
CA LYS A 211 14.14 -4.79 -15.28
C LYS A 211 15.40 -4.13 -15.86
N ASP A 212 15.36 -3.78 -17.13
CA ASP A 212 16.50 -3.18 -17.89
C ASP A 212 16.39 -1.65 -18.00
N ASP A 213 15.30 -1.04 -17.52
CA ASP A 213 15.06 0.41 -17.51
C ASP A 213 14.88 0.89 -16.06
N PRO A 214 15.76 1.74 -15.53
CA PRO A 214 15.71 2.17 -14.13
C PRO A 214 14.41 2.86 -13.72
N ASP A 215 13.82 3.68 -14.61
CA ASP A 215 12.58 4.41 -14.30
C ASP A 215 11.37 3.46 -14.25
N LEU A 216 11.31 2.53 -15.19
CA LEU A 216 10.28 1.48 -15.21
C LEU A 216 10.45 0.52 -14.03
N PHE A 217 11.71 0.18 -13.68
CA PHE A 217 12.00 -0.71 -12.57
C PHE A 217 11.72 -0.05 -11.21
N GLN A 218 11.96 1.26 -11.09
CA GLN A 218 11.49 2.02 -9.94
C GLN A 218 9.97 1.91 -9.78
N ASN A 219 9.22 2.09 -10.87
CA ASN A 219 7.77 1.95 -10.84
C ASN A 219 7.34 0.52 -10.44
N PHE A 220 8.02 -0.51 -10.94
CA PHE A 220 7.76 -1.90 -10.53
C PHE A 220 8.00 -2.08 -9.02
N THR A 221 9.14 -1.63 -8.51
CA THR A 221 9.48 -1.71 -7.08
C THR A 221 8.45 -1.00 -6.22
N ASN A 222 8.11 0.24 -6.57
CA ASN A 222 7.20 1.05 -5.76
C ASN A 222 5.75 0.54 -5.84
N SER A 223 5.23 0.32 -7.06
CA SER A 223 3.81 0.08 -7.29
C SER A 223 3.41 -1.40 -7.19
N TRP A 224 4.32 -2.33 -7.55
CA TRP A 224 4.00 -3.76 -7.54
C TRP A 224 4.51 -4.46 -6.29
N LEU A 225 5.72 -4.10 -5.83
CA LEU A 225 6.29 -4.68 -4.62
C LEU A 225 5.91 -3.91 -3.35
N ALA A 226 5.39 -2.68 -3.47
CA ALA A 226 5.12 -1.77 -2.37
C ALA A 226 6.38 -1.48 -1.53
N GLU A 227 7.52 -1.41 -2.19
CA GLU A 227 8.83 -1.15 -1.60
C GLU A 227 9.34 0.24 -2.00
N PRO A 228 10.07 0.96 -1.14
CA PRO A 228 10.66 2.24 -1.49
C PRO A 228 11.84 2.03 -2.44
N TRP A 229 11.92 2.88 -3.47
CA TRP A 229 13.08 2.90 -4.34
C TRP A 229 14.31 3.45 -3.62
N GLU A 230 15.43 2.75 -3.77
CA GLU A 230 16.75 3.26 -3.39
C GLU A 230 17.49 3.74 -4.63
N ASP A 231 17.88 5.01 -4.68
CA ASP A 231 18.70 5.51 -5.78
C ASP A 231 20.11 4.92 -5.66
N THR A 232 20.36 3.85 -6.41
CA THR A 232 21.64 3.15 -6.44
C THR A 232 22.79 3.98 -7.00
N LYS A 233 22.53 5.13 -7.57
CA LYS A 233 23.59 6.06 -8.04
C LYS A 233 24.46 6.59 -6.91
N LEU A 234 24.01 6.47 -5.65
CA LEU A 234 24.78 6.84 -4.46
C LEU A 234 25.51 5.66 -3.81
N LYS A 235 25.24 4.42 -4.24
CA LYS A 235 26.02 3.25 -3.78
C LYS A 235 27.33 3.18 -4.55
N THR A 236 28.45 3.06 -3.84
CA THR A 236 29.75 2.84 -4.46
C THR A 236 29.74 1.49 -5.19
N ASN A 237 30.56 1.34 -6.25
CA ASN A 237 30.68 0.08 -6.98
C ASN A 237 31.04 -1.11 -6.08
N ALA A 238 31.65 -0.87 -4.92
CA ALA A 238 31.98 -1.89 -3.92
C ALA A 238 30.71 -2.49 -3.24
N ASP A 239 29.71 -1.66 -2.92
CA ASP A 239 28.47 -2.12 -2.29
C ASP A 239 27.66 -2.99 -3.26
N LEU A 240 27.64 -2.62 -4.55
CA LEU A 240 26.97 -3.41 -5.60
C LEU A 240 27.64 -4.76 -5.88
N VAL A 241 28.93 -4.88 -5.66
CA VAL A 241 29.68 -6.15 -5.80
C VAL A 241 29.41 -7.08 -4.62
N LEU A 242 29.32 -6.56 -3.41
CA LEU A 242 29.02 -7.34 -2.20
C LEU A 242 27.59 -7.90 -2.19
N GLU A 243 26.60 -7.15 -2.67
CA GLU A 243 25.21 -7.62 -2.77
C GLU A 243 25.00 -8.74 -3.80
N ARG A 244 25.93 -8.92 -4.74
CA ARG A 244 25.88 -9.99 -5.77
C ARG A 244 26.56 -11.31 -5.31
N GLN A 245 27.20 -11.31 -4.17
CA GLN A 245 27.94 -12.48 -3.65
C GLN A 245 27.18 -13.21 -2.51
N THR A 246 26.03 -12.71 -2.10
CA THR A 246 25.09 -13.35 -1.18
C THR A 246 23.85 -13.85 -1.91
#